data_245920f852ec98dc04ca1d3a0b830bf1
#
_entry.id   245920f852ec98dc04ca1d3a0b830bf1
#
_cell.length_a   1.000
_cell.length_b   1.000
_cell.length_c   1.000
_cell.angle_alpha   90.00
_cell.angle_beta   90.00
_cell.angle_gamma   90.00
#
_symmetry.space_group_name_H-M   'P 1'
#
loop_
_entity.id
_entity.type
_entity.pdbx_description
1 polymer ?
#
loop_
_entity_poly.entity_id
_entity_poly.type
_entity_poly.pdbx_seq_one_letter_code
_entity_poly.pdbx_strand_id
1 'polypeptide(L)'
;MRLPPLLRNKLYHRPAVFTPDNLLREARRQKALPKRRVPRICVLDPDGDLVRHLRKTGAGRLSSAWACYHTELCTFASNRAPVGVIGCAVGAPFAVLVAEELFASGCKLVVSVTSAGQILPVRPPPYFVLATRALRDEGTSYHYLRAADYARILPNVLAFARRAFAGTQIPVQEGAVWTTDAPFRETEEAVALARREGLLAVEMETAALYAFAAARRLPVLCLADVTNCMARTKGDFEKGEAEGSVAVLGLLGRIAEEWRRSGNALRGLNRAGGGAREPGFRPARA
;
A
#
# COMPACT_ATOMS: atom_id res chain seq x y z
N MET A 1 -1.95 29.17 -18.81
CA MET A 1 -0.92 28.13 -18.88
C MET A 1 -1.59 26.79 -19.18
N ARG A 2 -1.11 25.99 -20.15
CA ARG A 2 -1.71 24.70 -20.47
C ARG A 2 -1.25 23.65 -19.44
N LEU A 3 -2.19 22.94 -18.79
CA LEU A 3 -1.84 21.86 -17.84
C LEU A 3 -1.01 20.76 -18.52
N PRO A 4 -0.06 20.14 -17.81
CA PRO A 4 0.70 19.01 -18.33
C PRO A 4 -0.23 17.80 -18.62
N PRO A 5 0.19 16.86 -19.50
CA PRO A 5 -0.62 15.68 -19.83
C PRO A 5 -1.07 14.87 -18.60
N LEU A 6 -0.28 14.86 -17.54
CA LEU A 6 -0.59 14.19 -16.28
C LEU A 6 -1.91 14.69 -15.65
N LEU A 7 -2.25 15.97 -15.81
CA LEU A 7 -3.41 16.59 -15.15
C LEU A 7 -4.58 16.86 -16.11
N ARG A 8 -4.45 16.57 -17.40
CA ARG A 8 -5.49 16.85 -18.39
C ARG A 8 -6.06 15.58 -19.01
N ASN A 9 -7.28 15.69 -19.57
CA ASN A 9 -7.96 14.61 -20.31
C ASN A 9 -8.14 13.30 -19.50
N LYS A 10 -8.34 13.41 -18.18
CA LYS A 10 -8.55 12.28 -17.28
C LYS A 10 -10.01 11.83 -17.31
N LEU A 11 -10.25 10.59 -17.67
CA LEU A 11 -11.58 9.98 -17.76
C LEU A 11 -11.74 8.93 -16.63
N TYR A 12 -11.74 9.38 -15.39
CA TYR A 12 -11.69 8.56 -14.17
C TYR A 12 -12.77 7.47 -14.09
N HIS A 13 -13.92 7.67 -14.76
CA HIS A 13 -15.06 6.74 -14.72
C HIS A 13 -15.07 5.76 -15.90
N ARG A 14 -14.13 5.87 -16.83
CA ARG A 14 -14.05 4.96 -17.97
C ARG A 14 -13.20 3.73 -17.63
N PRO A 15 -13.61 2.52 -18.10
CA PRO A 15 -12.80 1.33 -17.91
C PRO A 15 -11.46 1.44 -18.65
N ALA A 16 -10.42 0.84 -18.09
CA ALA A 16 -9.15 0.70 -18.76
C ALA A 16 -9.23 -0.40 -19.84
N VAL A 17 -8.53 -0.20 -20.95
CA VAL A 17 -8.40 -1.22 -22.00
C VAL A 17 -7.50 -2.37 -21.53
N PHE A 18 -6.41 -2.03 -20.86
CA PHE A 18 -5.49 -2.98 -20.24
C PHE A 18 -5.82 -3.13 -18.76
N THR A 19 -6.13 -4.35 -18.31
CA THR A 19 -6.58 -4.63 -16.95
C THR A 19 -5.69 -5.65 -16.26
N PRO A 20 -5.62 -5.65 -14.92
CA PRO A 20 -4.88 -6.67 -14.15
C PRO A 20 -5.36 -8.10 -14.47
N ASP A 21 -6.67 -8.31 -14.65
CA ASP A 21 -7.24 -9.61 -14.99
C ASP A 21 -6.71 -10.12 -16.34
N ASN A 22 -6.62 -9.25 -17.34
CA ASN A 22 -6.09 -9.60 -18.67
C ASN A 22 -4.61 -9.96 -18.59
N LEU A 23 -3.82 -9.15 -17.88
CA LEU A 23 -2.40 -9.41 -17.69
C LEU A 23 -2.15 -10.73 -16.96
N LEU A 24 -2.83 -10.94 -15.83
CA LEU A 24 -2.67 -12.14 -15.02
C LEU A 24 -3.17 -13.42 -15.71
N ARG A 25 -4.18 -13.32 -16.59
CA ARG A 25 -4.61 -14.44 -17.43
C ARG A 25 -3.48 -14.90 -18.34
N GLU A 26 -2.85 -13.96 -19.08
CA GLU A 26 -1.73 -14.27 -19.96
C GLU A 26 -0.49 -14.74 -19.20
N ALA A 27 -0.18 -14.12 -18.09
CA ALA A 27 0.94 -14.53 -17.23
C ALA A 27 0.75 -15.99 -16.72
N ARG A 28 -0.46 -16.37 -16.30
CA ARG A 28 -0.75 -17.75 -15.90
C ARG A 28 -0.60 -18.72 -17.07
N ARG A 29 -1.10 -18.36 -18.24
CA ARG A 29 -0.97 -19.17 -19.46
C ARG A 29 0.51 -19.41 -19.80
N GLN A 30 1.32 -18.35 -19.82
CA GLN A 30 2.74 -18.43 -20.20
C GLN A 30 3.59 -19.17 -19.18
N LYS A 31 3.29 -19.03 -17.90
CA LYS A 31 4.02 -19.67 -16.80
C LYS A 31 3.44 -21.04 -16.42
N ALA A 32 2.43 -21.54 -17.10
CA ALA A 32 1.70 -22.78 -16.78
C ALA A 32 1.22 -22.83 -15.30
N LEU A 33 0.79 -21.69 -14.73
CA LEU A 33 0.36 -21.59 -13.35
C LEU A 33 -1.14 -21.84 -13.19
N PRO A 34 -1.57 -22.58 -12.15
CA PRO A 34 -2.98 -22.81 -11.89
C PRO A 34 -3.69 -21.51 -11.46
N LYS A 35 -5.00 -21.43 -11.75
CA LYS A 35 -5.84 -20.36 -11.22
C LYS A 35 -6.12 -20.58 -9.74
N ARG A 36 -5.30 -19.99 -8.88
CA ARG A 36 -5.44 -20.02 -7.43
C ARG A 36 -5.54 -18.60 -6.89
N ARG A 37 -6.17 -18.42 -5.71
CA ARG A 37 -6.26 -17.15 -5.03
C ARG A 37 -5.04 -16.94 -4.13
N VAL A 38 -4.58 -15.70 -4.06
CA VAL A 38 -3.59 -15.27 -3.05
C VAL A 38 -4.24 -15.18 -1.66
N PRO A 39 -3.47 -15.08 -0.58
CA PRO A 39 -4.00 -14.80 0.76
C PRO A 39 -4.91 -13.56 0.78
N ARG A 40 -5.88 -13.55 1.70
CA ARG A 40 -6.83 -12.42 1.81
C ARG A 40 -6.19 -11.15 2.35
N ILE A 41 -5.12 -11.27 3.10
CA ILE A 41 -4.26 -10.17 3.54
C ILE A 41 -2.95 -10.31 2.82
N CYS A 42 -2.53 -9.25 2.13
CA CYS A 42 -1.22 -9.18 1.49
C CYS A 42 -0.49 -7.91 1.90
N VAL A 43 0.81 -8.02 2.05
CA VAL A 43 1.71 -6.95 2.45
C VAL A 43 2.57 -6.54 1.26
N LEU A 44 2.69 -5.24 1.04
CA LEU A 44 3.76 -4.65 0.25
C LEU A 44 4.88 -4.26 1.22
N ASP A 45 6.06 -4.77 0.95
CA ASP A 45 7.30 -4.57 1.71
C ASP A 45 8.33 -3.93 0.75
N PRO A 46 8.22 -2.63 0.47
CA PRO A 46 9.07 -1.97 -0.54
C PRO A 46 10.56 -2.20 -0.34
N ASP A 47 11.03 -2.18 0.89
CA ASP A 47 12.44 -2.44 1.21
C ASP A 47 12.85 -3.91 1.05
N GLY A 48 11.90 -4.84 1.12
CA GLY A 48 12.15 -6.28 1.06
C GLY A 48 12.72 -6.90 2.35
N ASP A 49 12.80 -6.14 3.44
CA ASP A 49 13.38 -6.60 4.71
C ASP A 49 12.57 -7.74 5.32
N LEU A 50 11.25 -7.60 5.34
CA LEU A 50 10.35 -8.64 5.83
C LEU A 50 10.45 -9.93 5.00
N VAL A 51 10.48 -9.82 3.66
CA VAL A 51 10.63 -10.99 2.78
C VAL A 51 11.97 -11.69 3.03
N ARG A 52 13.06 -10.91 3.15
CA ARG A 52 14.38 -11.46 3.46
C ARG A 52 14.40 -12.18 4.81
N HIS A 53 13.82 -11.56 5.84
CA HIS A 53 13.71 -12.14 7.17
C HIS A 53 12.90 -13.46 7.15
N LEU A 54 11.73 -13.48 6.53
CA LEU A 54 10.88 -14.66 6.43
C LEU A 54 11.56 -15.82 5.69
N ARG A 55 12.33 -15.53 4.64
CA ARG A 55 13.12 -16.53 3.91
C ARG A 55 14.29 -17.04 4.74
N LYS A 56 15.03 -16.17 5.40
CA LYS A 56 16.17 -16.52 6.25
C LYS A 56 15.77 -17.41 7.41
N THR A 57 14.61 -17.17 8.02
CA THR A 57 14.08 -17.95 9.15
C THR A 57 13.33 -19.21 8.73
N GLY A 58 13.11 -19.45 7.44
CA GLY A 58 12.31 -20.57 6.94
C GLY A 58 10.81 -20.45 7.21
N ALA A 59 10.34 -19.31 7.75
CA ALA A 59 8.93 -19.07 8.03
C ALA A 59 8.12 -18.73 6.75
N GLY A 60 8.79 -18.27 5.70
CA GLY A 60 8.16 -17.88 4.45
C GLY A 60 8.29 -18.93 3.35
N ARG A 61 7.24 -19.11 2.54
CA ARG A 61 7.23 -20.04 1.38
C ARG A 61 6.74 -19.31 0.12
N LEU A 62 7.39 -19.58 -1.01
CA LEU A 62 6.94 -19.04 -2.31
C LEU A 62 5.57 -19.61 -2.68
N SER A 63 4.72 -18.76 -3.22
CA SER A 63 3.35 -19.09 -3.61
C SER A 63 3.22 -19.26 -5.12
N SER A 64 2.77 -20.42 -5.57
CA SER A 64 2.40 -20.68 -6.98
C SER A 64 1.06 -20.03 -7.39
N ALA A 65 0.36 -19.39 -6.47
CA ALA A 65 -0.86 -18.66 -6.79
C ALA A 65 -0.61 -17.28 -7.45
N TRP A 66 0.62 -16.78 -7.35
CA TRP A 66 1.01 -15.46 -7.85
C TRP A 66 1.60 -15.55 -9.26
N ALA A 67 0.97 -14.85 -10.18
CA ALA A 67 1.33 -14.92 -11.61
C ALA A 67 2.05 -13.68 -12.14
N CYS A 68 2.24 -12.63 -11.31
CA CYS A 68 2.92 -11.39 -11.70
C CYS A 68 4.26 -11.67 -12.41
N TYR A 69 4.60 -10.86 -13.39
CA TYR A 69 5.87 -10.99 -14.12
C TYR A 69 7.07 -10.48 -13.33
N HIS A 70 6.85 -9.51 -12.44
CA HIS A 70 7.92 -8.69 -11.86
C HIS A 70 8.25 -9.04 -10.42
N THR A 71 7.35 -9.75 -9.72
CA THR A 71 7.50 -10.03 -8.29
C THR A 71 7.17 -11.47 -7.94
N GLU A 72 7.67 -11.89 -6.78
CA GLU A 72 7.32 -13.15 -6.13
C GLU A 72 6.45 -12.87 -4.91
N LEU A 73 5.51 -13.75 -4.64
CA LEU A 73 4.71 -13.71 -3.41
C LEU A 73 5.25 -14.76 -2.43
N CYS A 74 5.73 -14.31 -1.29
CA CYS A 74 6.05 -15.17 -0.16
C CYS A 74 4.81 -15.27 0.75
N THR A 75 4.50 -16.45 1.26
CA THR A 75 3.38 -16.67 2.19
C THR A 75 3.89 -17.17 3.53
N PHE A 76 3.28 -16.69 4.60
CA PHE A 76 3.57 -17.12 5.97
C PHE A 76 2.28 -17.14 6.81
N ALA A 77 2.34 -17.75 7.99
CA ALA A 77 1.22 -17.78 8.92
C ALA A 77 1.38 -16.66 9.97
N SER A 78 0.39 -15.79 10.08
CA SER A 78 0.30 -14.78 11.14
C SER A 78 -0.99 -15.03 11.94
N ASN A 79 -0.86 -15.35 13.24
CA ASN A 79 -1.98 -15.72 14.09
C ASN A 79 -2.93 -16.76 13.44
N ARG A 80 -2.36 -17.82 12.85
CA ARG A 80 -3.06 -18.89 12.13
C ARG A 80 -3.77 -18.45 10.84
N ALA A 81 -3.61 -17.21 10.40
CA ALA A 81 -4.11 -16.73 9.12
C ALA A 81 -2.98 -16.72 8.08
N PRO A 82 -3.21 -17.18 6.83
CA PRO A 82 -2.23 -17.03 5.78
C PRO A 82 -2.14 -15.56 5.37
N VAL A 83 -0.92 -15.03 5.34
CA VAL A 83 -0.58 -13.69 4.88
C VAL A 83 0.40 -13.81 3.73
N GLY A 84 0.17 -13.03 2.67
CA GLY A 84 1.11 -12.88 1.57
C GLY A 84 2.02 -11.67 1.78
N VAL A 85 3.25 -11.72 1.30
CA VAL A 85 4.14 -10.56 1.29
C VAL A 85 4.91 -10.49 -0.03
N ILE A 86 4.98 -9.29 -0.59
CA ILE A 86 5.73 -8.98 -1.82
C ILE A 86 6.78 -7.94 -1.47
N GLY A 87 8.04 -8.28 -1.68
CA GLY A 87 9.17 -7.40 -1.46
C GLY A 87 9.54 -6.56 -2.68
N CYS A 88 10.24 -5.47 -2.43
CA CYS A 88 10.94 -4.66 -3.44
C CYS A 88 10.02 -3.94 -4.45
N ALA A 89 8.75 -3.69 -4.12
CA ALA A 89 7.83 -2.91 -4.94
C ALA A 89 7.91 -1.42 -4.56
N VAL A 90 9.08 -0.81 -4.79
CA VAL A 90 9.39 0.58 -4.43
C VAL A 90 8.73 1.56 -5.38
N GLY A 91 8.17 2.63 -4.82
CA GLY A 91 7.62 3.77 -5.53
C GLY A 91 6.16 3.60 -5.96
N ALA A 92 5.49 4.73 -6.05
CA ALA A 92 4.06 4.85 -6.31
C ALA A 92 3.55 4.04 -7.51
N PRO A 93 4.18 4.08 -8.70
CA PRO A 93 3.68 3.33 -9.86
C PRO A 93 3.74 1.82 -9.64
N PHE A 94 4.84 1.32 -9.06
CA PHE A 94 5.03 -0.12 -8.91
C PHE A 94 4.18 -0.69 -7.77
N ALA A 95 4.09 0.02 -6.65
CA ALA A 95 3.22 -0.36 -5.54
C ALA A 95 1.75 -0.48 -5.97
N VAL A 96 1.24 0.47 -6.75
CA VAL A 96 -0.13 0.44 -7.25
C VAL A 96 -0.34 -0.67 -8.28
N LEU A 97 0.60 -0.88 -9.22
CA LEU A 97 0.54 -2.00 -10.17
C LEU A 97 0.39 -3.34 -9.43
N VAL A 98 1.24 -3.59 -8.45
CA VAL A 98 1.21 -4.82 -7.65
C VAL A 98 -0.07 -4.92 -6.81
N ALA A 99 -0.53 -3.81 -6.22
CA ALA A 99 -1.78 -3.78 -5.45
C ALA A 99 -3.00 -4.13 -6.32
N GLU A 100 -3.10 -3.60 -7.54
CA GLU A 100 -4.16 -3.95 -8.49
C GLU A 100 -4.15 -5.44 -8.83
N GLU A 101 -2.97 -6.01 -9.11
CA GLU A 101 -2.83 -7.44 -9.38
C GLU A 101 -3.17 -8.32 -8.15
N LEU A 102 -2.83 -7.88 -6.94
CA LEU A 102 -3.19 -8.57 -5.70
C LEU A 102 -4.72 -8.64 -5.52
N PHE A 103 -5.44 -7.53 -5.70
CA PHE A 103 -6.89 -7.53 -5.60
C PHE A 103 -7.54 -8.38 -6.70
N ALA A 104 -7.06 -8.32 -7.93
CA ALA A 104 -7.52 -9.19 -9.03
C ALA A 104 -7.23 -10.68 -8.75
N SER A 105 -6.19 -11.00 -7.99
CA SER A 105 -5.85 -12.35 -7.56
C SER A 105 -6.61 -12.83 -6.31
N GLY A 106 -7.50 -11.99 -5.74
CA GLY A 106 -8.38 -12.38 -4.62
C GLY A 106 -8.00 -11.85 -3.24
N CYS A 107 -6.96 -11.01 -3.14
CA CYS A 107 -6.66 -10.25 -1.92
C CYS A 107 -7.87 -9.42 -1.49
N LYS A 108 -8.01 -9.15 -0.19
CA LYS A 108 -9.12 -8.39 0.40
C LYS A 108 -8.65 -7.23 1.28
N LEU A 109 -7.40 -7.21 1.66
CA LEU A 109 -6.75 -6.12 2.38
C LEU A 109 -5.29 -6.08 1.96
N VAL A 110 -4.84 -4.96 1.42
CA VAL A 110 -3.43 -4.68 1.19
C VAL A 110 -2.92 -3.82 2.35
N VAL A 111 -1.79 -4.22 2.91
CA VAL A 111 -1.04 -3.45 3.92
C VAL A 111 0.29 -3.07 3.29
N SER A 112 0.61 -1.80 3.22
CA SER A 112 1.95 -1.33 2.83
C SER A 112 2.73 -0.98 4.09
N VAL A 113 3.95 -1.48 4.20
CA VAL A 113 4.89 -1.11 5.25
C VAL A 113 6.19 -0.68 4.58
N THR A 114 6.48 0.60 4.59
CA THR A 114 7.61 1.21 3.89
C THR A 114 8.50 1.97 4.84
N SER A 115 9.82 1.92 4.67
CA SER A 115 10.74 2.81 5.40
C SER A 115 10.45 4.27 5.07
N ALA A 116 10.67 5.14 6.05
CA ALA A 116 10.39 6.55 5.91
C ALA A 116 11.42 7.41 6.64
N GLY A 117 11.72 8.57 6.06
CA GLY A 117 12.49 9.62 6.71
C GLY A 117 11.62 10.48 7.62
N GLN A 118 12.10 10.77 8.83
CA GLN A 118 11.41 11.64 9.78
C GLN A 118 11.45 13.10 9.32
N ILE A 119 10.27 13.72 9.18
CA ILE A 119 10.14 15.17 8.92
C ILE A 119 9.94 15.91 10.24
N LEU A 120 8.86 15.60 10.96
CA LEU A 120 8.54 16.20 12.25
C LEU A 120 8.99 15.28 13.39
N PRO A 121 9.92 15.70 14.27
CA PRO A 121 10.46 14.84 15.31
C PRO A 121 9.49 14.72 16.49
N VAL A 122 8.51 13.81 16.37
CA VAL A 122 7.52 13.54 17.43
C VAL A 122 8.04 12.53 18.45
N ARG A 123 9.01 11.69 18.06
CA ARG A 123 9.72 10.73 18.90
C ARG A 123 10.99 10.21 18.21
N PRO A 124 11.95 9.64 18.93
CA PRO A 124 13.11 8.99 18.31
C PRO A 124 12.70 7.77 17.45
N PRO A 125 13.32 7.56 16.27
CA PRO A 125 13.20 6.32 15.53
C PRO A 125 13.77 5.10 16.31
N PRO A 126 13.30 3.83 16.02
CA PRO A 126 12.26 3.50 15.05
C PRO A 126 10.84 3.58 15.64
N TYR A 127 9.87 3.96 14.82
CA TYR A 127 8.44 3.91 15.14
C TYR A 127 7.59 3.93 13.85
N PHE A 128 6.30 3.58 13.96
CA PHE A 128 5.42 3.56 12.81
C PHE A 128 4.49 4.79 12.77
N VAL A 129 4.26 5.31 11.57
CA VAL A 129 3.18 6.26 11.31
C VAL A 129 2.05 5.52 10.59
N LEU A 130 0.88 5.40 11.25
CA LEU A 130 -0.36 5.07 10.57
C LEU A 130 -0.77 6.28 9.74
N ALA A 131 -0.55 6.22 8.43
CA ALA A 131 -0.83 7.32 7.53
C ALA A 131 -2.35 7.54 7.42
N THR A 132 -2.83 8.69 7.91
CA THR A 132 -4.26 9.07 7.78
C THR A 132 -4.53 9.83 6.48
N ARG A 133 -3.51 10.50 5.96
CA ARG A 133 -3.48 11.18 4.67
C ARG A 133 -2.04 11.28 4.17
N ALA A 134 -1.87 11.43 2.87
CA ALA A 134 -0.57 11.59 2.24
C ALA A 134 -0.59 12.76 1.26
N LEU A 135 0.41 13.64 1.33
CA LEU A 135 0.65 14.70 0.35
C LEU A 135 1.04 14.04 -0.98
N ARG A 136 0.40 14.47 -2.05
CA ARG A 136 0.51 13.87 -3.40
C ARG A 136 1.59 14.57 -4.23
N ASP A 137 2.84 14.30 -3.92
CA ASP A 137 4.00 14.80 -4.68
C ASP A 137 4.60 13.68 -5.55
N GLU A 138 3.71 12.95 -6.23
CA GLU A 138 4.02 11.84 -7.13
C GLU A 138 3.03 11.82 -8.32
N GLY A 139 3.34 11.07 -9.36
CA GLY A 139 2.56 11.09 -10.60
C GLY A 139 1.35 10.17 -10.63
N THR A 140 1.40 9.05 -9.94
CA THR A 140 0.46 7.92 -10.10
C THR A 140 -0.94 8.26 -9.60
N SER A 141 -1.07 8.93 -8.47
CA SER A 141 -2.36 9.25 -7.85
C SER A 141 -3.27 10.09 -8.74
N TYR A 142 -2.70 10.91 -9.63
CA TYR A 142 -3.46 11.74 -10.58
C TYR A 142 -4.12 10.94 -11.70
N HIS A 143 -3.80 9.65 -11.87
CA HIS A 143 -4.51 8.74 -12.76
C HIS A 143 -5.76 8.15 -12.13
N TYR A 144 -5.90 8.21 -10.80
CA TYR A 144 -7.02 7.65 -10.04
C TYR A 144 -7.99 8.70 -9.49
N LEU A 145 -7.49 9.85 -9.06
CA LEU A 145 -8.29 10.93 -8.48
C LEU A 145 -7.98 12.28 -9.13
N ARG A 146 -8.97 13.17 -9.10
CA ARG A 146 -8.79 14.56 -9.49
C ARG A 146 -7.65 15.22 -8.71
N ALA A 147 -7.06 16.28 -9.27
CA ALA A 147 -6.03 17.05 -8.60
C ALA A 147 -6.53 17.57 -7.24
N ALA A 148 -5.75 17.29 -6.22
CA ALA A 148 -5.91 17.75 -4.84
C ALA A 148 -4.58 17.50 -4.12
N ASP A 149 -4.31 18.18 -3.05
CA ASP A 149 -3.04 18.06 -2.34
C ASP A 149 -2.88 16.71 -1.62
N TYR A 150 -3.97 16.13 -1.14
CA TYR A 150 -3.93 14.93 -0.31
C TYR A 150 -4.80 13.79 -0.82
N ALA A 151 -4.27 12.58 -0.72
CA ALA A 151 -5.04 11.34 -0.70
C ALA A 151 -5.24 10.87 0.76
N ARG A 152 -6.36 10.17 1.06
CA ARG A 152 -6.73 9.80 2.43
C ARG A 152 -7.06 8.32 2.53
N ILE A 153 -6.75 7.74 3.68
CA ILE A 153 -7.22 6.41 4.05
C ILE A 153 -8.75 6.37 4.07
N LEU A 154 -9.34 5.25 3.65
CA LEU A 154 -10.80 5.07 3.77
C LEU A 154 -11.22 5.00 5.24
N PRO A 155 -12.32 5.68 5.64
CA PRO A 155 -12.71 5.78 7.06
C PRO A 155 -12.91 4.44 7.77
N ASN A 156 -13.46 3.44 7.07
CA ASN A 156 -13.64 2.10 7.62
C ASN A 156 -12.32 1.32 7.78
N VAL A 157 -11.30 1.61 6.94
CA VAL A 157 -9.95 1.05 7.08
C VAL A 157 -9.24 1.70 8.26
N LEU A 158 -9.38 3.03 8.43
CA LEU A 158 -8.84 3.73 9.60
C LEU A 158 -9.44 3.22 10.91
N ALA A 159 -10.77 3.07 10.96
CA ALA A 159 -11.44 2.52 12.14
C ALA A 159 -10.99 1.07 12.45
N PHE A 160 -10.78 0.26 11.42
CA PHE A 160 -10.20 -1.08 11.55
C PHE A 160 -8.77 -1.03 12.11
N ALA A 161 -7.90 -0.18 11.56
CA ALA A 161 -6.52 -0.03 12.00
C ALA A 161 -6.42 0.42 13.47
N ARG A 162 -7.27 1.38 13.88
CA ARG A 162 -7.36 1.82 15.27
C ARG A 162 -7.70 0.69 16.23
N ARG A 163 -8.63 -0.18 15.86
CA ARG A 163 -8.95 -1.37 16.68
C ARG A 163 -7.82 -2.38 16.69
N ALA A 164 -7.19 -2.62 15.53
CA ALA A 164 -6.07 -3.55 15.43
C ALA A 164 -4.89 -3.12 16.32
N PHE A 165 -4.60 -1.83 16.37
CA PHE A 165 -3.45 -1.31 17.12
C PHE A 165 -3.79 -0.87 18.55
N ALA A 166 -5.04 -0.97 18.99
CA ALA A 166 -5.42 -0.66 20.37
C ALA A 166 -4.62 -1.54 21.35
N GLY A 167 -3.94 -0.88 22.32
CA GLY A 167 -3.13 -1.55 23.34
C GLY A 167 -1.86 -2.25 22.83
N THR A 168 -1.39 -1.94 21.62
CA THR A 168 -0.07 -2.40 21.18
C THR A 168 1.04 -1.69 21.94
N GLN A 169 2.13 -2.41 22.24
CA GLN A 169 3.35 -1.84 22.79
C GLN A 169 4.30 -1.32 21.69
N ILE A 170 4.05 -1.70 20.43
CA ILE A 170 4.81 -1.18 19.30
C ILE A 170 4.37 0.26 19.06
N PRO A 171 5.32 1.21 18.98
CA PRO A 171 4.97 2.62 18.83
C PRO A 171 4.33 2.90 17.48
N VAL A 172 3.04 3.23 17.47
CA VAL A 172 2.28 3.65 16.28
C VAL A 172 1.69 5.03 16.51
N GLN A 173 2.03 5.99 15.66
CA GLN A 173 1.54 7.36 15.67
C GLN A 173 0.61 7.58 14.47
N GLU A 174 -0.60 8.10 14.67
CA GLU A 174 -1.44 8.55 13.56
C GLU A 174 -0.95 9.89 13.03
N GLY A 175 -0.88 10.04 11.69
CA GLY A 175 -0.46 11.32 11.12
C GLY A 175 -0.52 11.39 9.61
N ALA A 176 -0.08 12.53 9.09
CA ALA A 176 0.08 12.75 7.67
C ALA A 176 1.51 12.46 7.23
N VAL A 177 1.67 11.95 6.00
CA VAL A 177 2.98 11.71 5.38
C VAL A 177 3.11 12.48 4.07
N TRP A 178 4.32 12.62 3.58
CA TRP A 178 4.63 13.13 2.25
C TRP A 178 5.03 11.96 1.36
N THR A 179 4.35 11.79 0.23
CA THR A 179 4.74 10.79 -0.78
C THR A 179 5.40 11.48 -1.95
N THR A 180 6.65 11.11 -2.25
CA THR A 180 7.41 11.67 -3.37
C THR A 180 7.91 10.58 -4.33
N ASP A 181 7.97 10.89 -5.64
CA ASP A 181 8.63 10.04 -6.65
C ASP A 181 10.15 10.28 -6.72
N ALA A 182 10.67 11.30 -6.02
CA ALA A 182 12.04 11.77 -6.19
C ALA A 182 12.76 12.05 -4.86
N PRO A 183 13.11 11.00 -4.08
CA PRO A 183 13.66 11.17 -2.74
C PRO A 183 14.95 11.98 -2.71
N PHE A 184 15.78 11.93 -3.76
CA PHE A 184 16.99 12.74 -3.86
C PHE A 184 16.76 14.19 -4.28
N ARG A 185 15.49 14.62 -4.34
CA ARG A 185 15.06 16.01 -4.57
C ARG A 185 14.35 16.64 -3.37
N GLU A 186 14.39 16.00 -2.22
CA GLU A 186 13.88 16.51 -0.95
C GLU A 186 14.80 17.63 -0.43
N THR A 187 14.57 18.86 -0.89
CA THR A 187 15.37 20.02 -0.47
C THR A 187 15.06 20.45 0.96
N GLU A 188 15.93 21.22 1.59
CA GLU A 188 15.70 21.76 2.93
C GLU A 188 14.43 22.62 3.02
N GLU A 189 14.15 23.39 1.96
CA GLU A 189 12.94 24.22 1.87
C GLU A 189 11.68 23.36 1.77
N ALA A 190 11.71 22.27 0.97
CA ALA A 190 10.59 21.34 0.84
C ALA A 190 10.32 20.61 2.18
N VAL A 191 11.36 20.14 2.84
CA VAL A 191 11.26 19.54 4.18
C VAL A 191 10.73 20.53 5.21
N ALA A 192 11.20 21.79 5.17
CA ALA A 192 10.71 22.84 6.07
C ALA A 192 9.22 23.16 5.82
N LEU A 193 8.77 23.16 4.56
CA LEU A 193 7.36 23.33 4.21
C LEU A 193 6.53 22.15 4.74
N ALA A 194 6.95 20.91 4.45
CA ALA A 194 6.29 19.71 4.92
C ALA A 194 6.16 19.67 6.46
N ARG A 195 7.20 20.13 7.17
CA ARG A 195 7.18 20.28 8.62
C ARG A 195 6.15 21.29 9.11
N ARG A 196 6.03 22.46 8.44
CA ARG A 196 5.00 23.47 8.74
C ARG A 196 3.58 22.96 8.51
N GLU A 197 3.39 22.06 7.54
CA GLU A 197 2.11 21.39 7.28
C GLU A 197 1.81 20.25 8.25
N GLY A 198 2.71 19.93 9.16
CA GLY A 198 2.54 18.88 10.16
C GLY A 198 2.71 17.47 9.61
N LEU A 199 3.47 17.31 8.52
CA LEU A 199 3.79 16.00 7.96
C LEU A 199 4.83 15.31 8.84
N LEU A 200 4.58 14.06 9.23
CA LEU A 200 5.43 13.32 10.17
C LEU A 200 6.64 12.68 9.49
N ALA A 201 6.44 12.16 8.29
CA ALA A 201 7.45 11.40 7.58
C ALA A 201 7.30 11.55 6.06
N VAL A 202 8.36 11.19 5.31
CA VAL A 202 8.38 11.11 3.85
C VAL A 202 8.64 9.67 3.42
N GLU A 203 7.92 9.23 2.39
CA GLU A 203 7.97 7.90 1.78
C GLU A 203 7.55 7.97 0.30
N MET A 204 7.38 6.85 -0.41
CA MET A 204 7.24 6.86 -1.86
C MET A 204 5.95 6.22 -2.41
N GLU A 205 4.98 5.76 -1.59
CA GLU A 205 3.86 4.89 -2.03
C GLU A 205 2.47 5.35 -1.59
N THR A 206 2.32 5.88 -0.38
CA THR A 206 1.04 6.02 0.33
C THR A 206 0.01 6.84 -0.43
N ALA A 207 0.38 7.98 -1.02
CA ALA A 207 -0.57 8.84 -1.72
C ALA A 207 -1.21 8.14 -2.92
N ALA A 208 -0.40 7.42 -3.71
CA ALA A 208 -0.88 6.67 -4.86
C ALA A 208 -1.75 5.48 -4.44
N LEU A 209 -1.33 4.73 -3.43
CA LEU A 209 -2.10 3.61 -2.87
C LEU A 209 -3.45 4.07 -2.32
N TYR A 210 -3.51 5.21 -1.61
CA TYR A 210 -4.78 5.75 -1.11
C TYR A 210 -5.66 6.32 -2.22
N ALA A 211 -5.06 6.95 -3.24
CA ALA A 211 -5.82 7.41 -4.41
C ALA A 211 -6.45 6.25 -5.18
N PHE A 212 -5.68 5.19 -5.43
CA PHE A 212 -6.16 3.93 -5.99
C PHE A 212 -7.27 3.31 -5.12
N ALA A 213 -7.02 3.19 -3.81
CA ALA A 213 -7.97 2.63 -2.85
C ALA A 213 -9.32 3.37 -2.87
N ALA A 214 -9.29 4.70 -2.89
CA ALA A 214 -10.49 5.54 -2.94
C ALA A 214 -11.23 5.38 -4.28
N ALA A 215 -10.52 5.39 -5.41
CA ALA A 215 -11.10 5.25 -6.74
C ALA A 215 -11.77 3.89 -6.96
N ARG A 216 -11.18 2.82 -6.42
CA ARG A 216 -11.67 1.44 -6.56
C ARG A 216 -12.51 0.95 -5.38
N ARG A 217 -12.61 1.74 -4.30
CA ARG A 217 -13.24 1.36 -3.02
C ARG A 217 -12.65 0.08 -2.45
N LEU A 218 -11.34 -0.04 -2.48
CA LEU A 218 -10.59 -1.21 -2.02
C LEU A 218 -9.82 -0.88 -0.73
N PRO A 219 -9.76 -1.80 0.25
CA PRO A 219 -9.10 -1.52 1.52
C PRO A 219 -7.59 -1.60 1.40
N VAL A 220 -6.94 -0.46 1.60
CA VAL A 220 -5.49 -0.33 1.70
C VAL A 220 -5.14 0.39 2.98
N LEU A 221 -4.18 -0.15 3.73
CA LEU A 221 -3.62 0.38 4.97
C LEU A 221 -2.13 0.64 4.76
N CYS A 222 -1.66 1.87 5.01
CA CYS A 222 -0.25 2.22 4.89
C CYS A 222 0.34 2.58 6.24
N LEU A 223 1.48 1.97 6.55
CA LEU A 223 2.34 2.22 7.69
C LEU A 223 3.69 2.71 7.17
N ALA A 224 4.10 3.89 7.58
CA ALA A 224 5.45 4.37 7.36
C ALA A 224 6.31 3.99 8.58
N ASP A 225 7.31 3.15 8.37
CA ASP A 225 8.31 2.78 9.37
C ASP A 225 9.39 3.85 9.39
N VAL A 226 9.33 4.74 10.36
CA VAL A 226 10.27 5.84 10.49
C VAL A 226 11.58 5.31 11.06
N THR A 227 12.58 5.20 10.21
CA THR A 227 13.85 4.54 10.49
C THR A 227 15.03 5.50 10.57
N ASN A 228 14.86 6.74 10.13
CA ASN A 228 15.96 7.71 10.04
C ASN A 228 15.46 9.16 10.11
N CYS A 229 16.36 10.09 10.40
CA CYS A 229 16.14 11.53 10.39
C CYS A 229 16.67 12.17 9.09
N MET A 230 16.35 11.62 7.94
CA MET A 230 16.79 12.04 6.59
C MET A 230 18.27 11.73 6.31
N ALA A 231 18.84 10.73 6.99
CA ALA A 231 20.22 10.30 6.82
C ALA A 231 21.27 11.44 6.90
N ARG A 232 21.01 12.46 7.72
CA ARG A 232 21.87 13.66 7.85
C ARG A 232 23.18 13.41 8.56
N THR A 233 23.23 12.36 9.39
CA THR A 233 24.40 12.01 10.17
C THR A 233 24.76 10.54 10.00
N LYS A 234 26.04 10.20 10.19
CA LYS A 234 26.47 8.79 10.16
C LYS A 234 25.78 8.03 11.31
N GLY A 235 25.20 6.87 10.98
CA GLY A 235 24.47 6.03 11.95
C GLY A 235 23.02 6.44 12.19
N ASP A 236 22.47 7.30 11.34
CA ASP A 236 21.09 7.79 11.45
C ASP A 236 20.03 6.76 11.01
N PHE A 237 20.41 5.63 10.44
CA PHE A 237 19.49 4.57 10.00
C PHE A 237 19.33 3.52 11.08
N GLU A 238 18.16 3.52 11.75
CA GLU A 238 17.80 2.59 12.81
C GLU A 238 16.47 1.89 12.50
N LYS A 239 16.56 0.67 11.97
CA LYS A 239 15.38 -0.13 11.65
C LYS A 239 14.89 -1.02 12.81
N GLY A 240 15.70 -1.21 13.84
CA GLY A 240 15.41 -2.10 14.96
C GLY A 240 15.73 -3.57 14.68
N GLU A 241 15.19 -4.47 15.52
CA GLU A 241 15.52 -5.89 15.46
C GLU A 241 15.10 -6.53 14.12
N ALA A 242 16.05 -7.27 13.53
CA ALA A 242 15.89 -7.93 12.23
C ALA A 242 15.41 -6.95 11.13
N GLU A 243 16.07 -5.79 11.04
CA GLU A 243 15.72 -4.74 10.07
C GLU A 243 14.25 -4.31 10.19
N GLY A 244 13.73 -4.16 11.42
CA GLY A 244 12.34 -3.80 11.68
C GLY A 244 11.33 -4.96 11.56
N SER A 245 11.74 -6.10 11.01
CA SER A 245 10.82 -7.21 10.68
C SER A 245 10.09 -7.77 11.89
N VAL A 246 10.70 -7.78 13.07
CA VAL A 246 10.05 -8.27 14.31
C VAL A 246 8.86 -7.38 14.68
N ALA A 247 9.04 -6.07 14.65
CA ALA A 247 7.95 -5.11 14.93
C ALA A 247 6.85 -5.19 13.86
N VAL A 248 7.23 -5.27 12.58
CA VAL A 248 6.28 -5.45 11.47
C VAL A 248 5.45 -6.72 11.64
N LEU A 249 6.08 -7.85 11.96
CA LEU A 249 5.36 -9.12 12.22
C LEU A 249 4.40 -9.00 13.41
N GLY A 250 4.78 -8.27 14.46
CA GLY A 250 3.91 -7.96 15.58
C GLY A 250 2.66 -7.19 15.17
N LEU A 251 2.81 -6.13 14.36
CA LEU A 251 1.67 -5.35 13.84
C LEU A 251 0.81 -6.17 12.88
N LEU A 252 1.41 -6.99 12.01
CA LEU A 252 0.66 -7.88 11.12
C LEU A 252 -0.13 -8.93 11.89
N GLY A 253 0.39 -9.41 13.04
CA GLY A 253 -0.32 -10.29 13.96
C GLY A 253 -1.60 -9.64 14.50
N ARG A 254 -1.52 -8.36 14.89
CA ARG A 254 -2.67 -7.58 15.35
C ARG A 254 -3.70 -7.36 14.23
N ILE A 255 -3.23 -7.04 13.03
CA ILE A 255 -4.07 -6.89 11.83
C ILE A 255 -4.79 -8.20 11.53
N ALA A 256 -4.10 -9.33 11.51
CA ALA A 256 -4.69 -10.65 11.25
C ALA A 256 -5.73 -11.05 12.31
N GLU A 257 -5.50 -10.72 13.57
CA GLU A 257 -6.44 -10.95 14.66
C GLU A 257 -7.71 -10.12 14.50
N GLU A 258 -7.58 -8.82 14.29
CA GLU A 258 -8.73 -7.92 14.08
C GLU A 258 -9.49 -8.30 12.80
N TRP A 259 -8.80 -8.74 11.75
CA TRP A 259 -9.42 -9.24 10.53
C TRP A 259 -10.35 -10.43 10.81
N ARG A 260 -9.92 -11.40 11.62
CA ARG A 260 -10.77 -12.52 12.05
C ARG A 260 -11.96 -12.05 12.88
N ARG A 261 -11.75 -11.16 13.85
CA ARG A 261 -12.81 -10.59 14.71
C ARG A 261 -13.86 -9.87 13.88
N SER A 262 -13.46 -9.21 12.80
CA SER A 262 -14.34 -8.51 11.86
C SER A 262 -15.09 -9.44 10.89
N GLY A 263 -14.99 -10.78 11.06
CA GLY A 263 -15.63 -11.77 10.19
C GLY A 263 -15.00 -11.84 8.81
N ASN A 264 -13.69 -11.58 8.71
CA ASN A 264 -12.91 -11.59 7.46
C ASN A 264 -13.43 -10.61 6.40
N ALA A 265 -14.02 -9.49 6.82
CA ALA A 265 -14.51 -8.45 5.93
C ALA A 265 -14.42 -7.07 6.59
N LEU A 266 -13.99 -6.08 5.83
CA LEU A 266 -14.18 -4.66 6.18
C LEU A 266 -15.60 -4.26 5.79
N ARG A 267 -16.51 -4.28 6.75
CA ARG A 267 -17.92 -3.93 6.52
C ARG A 267 -18.03 -2.49 6.04
N GLY A 268 -18.79 -2.27 4.97
CA GLY A 268 -19.08 -0.93 4.43
C GLY A 268 -18.62 -0.69 2.98
N LEU A 269 -17.66 -1.44 2.45
CA LEU A 269 -17.23 -1.29 1.04
C LEU A 269 -18.16 -2.00 0.04
N ASN A 270 -18.87 -3.06 0.47
CA ASN A 270 -19.71 -3.90 -0.42
C ASN A 270 -21.18 -3.48 -0.52
N ARG A 271 -21.66 -2.41 0.14
CA ARG A 271 -23.09 -2.02 0.11
C ARG A 271 -23.47 -1.00 -0.97
N ALA A 272 -22.54 -0.50 -1.77
CA ALA A 272 -22.82 0.46 -2.85
C ALA A 272 -22.64 -0.11 -4.28
N GLY A 273 -22.45 -1.42 -4.43
CA GLY A 273 -22.26 -2.11 -5.72
C GLY A 273 -23.46 -2.92 -6.22
N GLY A 274 -24.63 -2.79 -5.59
CA GLY A 274 -25.86 -3.40 -6.06
C GLY A 274 -26.77 -2.35 -6.71
N GLY A 275 -26.71 -2.20 -8.03
CA GLY A 275 -27.74 -1.45 -8.73
C GLY A 275 -27.27 -0.39 -9.72
N ALA A 276 -26.49 -0.76 -10.71
CA ALA A 276 -26.60 -0.15 -12.02
C ALA A 276 -26.33 -1.28 -13.04
N ARG A 277 -27.40 -1.95 -13.48
CA ARG A 277 -27.35 -2.70 -14.73
C ARG A 277 -27.04 -1.68 -15.83
N GLU A 278 -25.88 -1.81 -16.46
CA GLU A 278 -25.56 -1.04 -17.66
C GLU A 278 -26.65 -1.29 -18.73
N PRO A 279 -27.14 -0.23 -19.39
CA PRO A 279 -27.94 -0.41 -20.61
C PRO A 279 -27.04 -1.02 -21.68
N GLY A 280 -27.43 -2.17 -22.20
CA GLY A 280 -26.71 -2.92 -23.21
C GLY A 280 -26.36 -2.06 -24.42
N PHE A 281 -25.10 -1.97 -24.73
CA PHE A 281 -24.56 -1.41 -25.97
C PHE A 281 -25.01 -2.32 -27.12
N ARG A 282 -25.99 -1.88 -27.94
CA ARG A 282 -26.27 -2.46 -29.24
C ARG A 282 -25.33 -1.82 -30.28
N PRO A 283 -24.50 -2.59 -30.98
CA PRO A 283 -23.73 -2.02 -32.08
C PRO A 283 -24.70 -1.60 -33.22
N ALA A 284 -24.53 -0.39 -33.73
CA ALA A 284 -25.20 0.05 -34.93
C ALA A 284 -24.77 -0.84 -36.08
N ARG A 285 -25.75 -1.40 -36.79
CA ARG A 285 -25.48 -2.10 -38.06
C ARG A 285 -25.07 -1.07 -39.14
N ALA A 286 -24.00 -1.40 -39.84
CA ALA A 286 -23.57 -0.68 -41.02
C ALA A 286 -24.60 -0.81 -42.13
#